data_56eb98a602bac2f9d5fb9c4e7231afea
#
_entry.id   56eb98a602bac2f9d5fb9c4e7231afea
#
_cell.length_a   1.000
_cell.length_b   1.000
_cell.length_c   1.000
_cell.angle_alpha   90.00
_cell.angle_beta   90.00
_cell.angle_gamma   90.00
#
_symmetry.space_group_name_H-M   'P 1'
#
loop_
_entity.id
_entity.type
_entity.pdbx_description
1 polymer ?
#
loop_
_entity_poly.entity_id
_entity_poly.type
_entity_poly.pdbx_seq_one_letter_code
_entity_poly.pdbx_strand_id
1 'polypeptide(L)'
;EGSLFWAFLPCEVDTLSMVEEKKEENISGGEFGANDEVMEKSAGRKTILIAEDIQSNYQLVSTILKDHYDLLHAENGQKAVEIARSQHVDLLLMDMKMPVLDGLKATAEIRKFNASLPIVALTAHAFDSDRIAAIKVGCNEYLVKPLEKMKLMVALKKYL
;
A
#
# COMPACT_ATOMS: atom_id res chain seq x y z
N GLU A 1 10.48 -5.19 -50.60
CA GLU A 1 11.78 -5.87 -50.60
C GLU A 1 12.67 -5.32 -49.50
N GLY A 2 12.96 -6.12 -48.62
CA GLY A 2 14.25 -6.47 -48.02
C GLY A 2 14.63 -5.69 -46.78
N SER A 3 14.80 -6.29 -45.83
CA SER A 3 15.89 -6.97 -45.12
C SER A 3 16.09 -6.43 -43.74
N LEU A 4 15.71 -7.25 -42.83
CA LEU A 4 16.15 -7.37 -41.43
C LEU A 4 17.69 -7.39 -41.35
N PHE A 5 18.25 -6.64 -40.37
CA PHE A 5 19.57 -6.95 -39.84
C PHE A 5 19.57 -6.92 -38.32
N TRP A 6 19.64 -8.09 -37.77
CA TRP A 6 19.95 -8.34 -36.37
C TRP A 6 21.45 -8.27 -36.16
N ALA A 7 21.92 -7.42 -35.28
CA ALA A 7 23.30 -7.51 -34.81
C ALA A 7 23.25 -7.75 -33.28
N PHE A 8 23.46 -8.99 -32.95
CA PHE A 8 23.89 -9.48 -31.64
C PHE A 8 25.35 -9.11 -31.45
N LEU A 9 25.70 -8.49 -30.28
CA LEU A 9 27.07 -8.46 -29.81
C LEU A 9 27.05 -8.92 -28.36
N PRO A 10 27.82 -9.98 -28.04
CA PRO A 10 27.99 -10.45 -26.68
C PRO A 10 29.03 -9.61 -25.96
N CYS A 11 28.75 -9.27 -24.70
CA CYS A 11 29.75 -8.73 -23.82
C CYS A 11 30.30 -9.86 -22.95
N GLU A 12 31.57 -10.13 -23.16
CA GLU A 12 32.34 -11.08 -22.37
C GLU A 12 32.69 -10.51 -21.00
N VAL A 13 32.66 -11.40 -20.06
CA VAL A 13 33.18 -11.30 -18.69
C VAL A 13 34.69 -11.46 -18.69
N ASP A 14 35.38 -10.74 -17.83
CA ASP A 14 36.61 -11.17 -17.18
C ASP A 14 36.86 -10.32 -15.94
N THR A 15 36.75 -10.94 -14.86
CA THR A 15 37.62 -11.75 -13.97
C THR A 15 38.65 -10.98 -13.17
N LEU A 16 38.47 -11.20 -11.86
CA LEU A 16 39.48 -11.47 -10.80
C LEU A 16 40.52 -10.42 -10.47
N SER A 17 40.55 -10.04 -9.26
CA SER A 17 41.40 -10.53 -8.16
C SER A 17 41.54 -9.49 -7.08
N MET A 18 41.48 -9.91 -5.96
CA MET A 18 42.29 -10.35 -4.80
C MET A 18 42.19 -9.37 -3.63
N VAL A 19 41.55 -9.88 -2.62
CA VAL A 19 42.04 -10.16 -1.25
C VAL A 19 43.21 -9.31 -0.75
N GLU A 20 43.00 -8.60 0.37
CA GLU A 20 43.88 -8.69 1.53
C GLU A 20 43.18 -8.17 2.80
N GLU A 21 43.25 -9.02 3.82
CA GLU A 21 42.93 -8.80 5.23
C GLU A 21 43.94 -7.83 5.88
N LYS A 22 43.44 -7.11 6.91
CA LYS A 22 44.12 -6.89 8.21
C LYS A 22 43.14 -6.21 9.14
N LYS A 23 42.68 -6.95 10.15
CA LYS A 23 43.05 -7.06 11.57
C LYS A 23 42.96 -5.77 12.39
N GLU A 24 41.98 -5.82 13.30
CA GLU A 24 41.96 -5.53 14.74
C GLU A 24 42.63 -4.26 15.27
N GLU A 25 41.85 -3.46 15.99
CA GLU A 25 41.97 -3.34 17.46
C GLU A 25 40.85 -2.49 18.08
N ASN A 26 40.38 -2.98 19.22
CA ASN A 26 39.50 -2.42 20.22
C ASN A 26 39.78 -0.96 20.59
N ILE A 27 38.72 -0.25 21.08
CA ILE A 27 38.59 0.26 22.46
C ILE A 27 37.19 0.87 22.68
N SER A 28 36.52 0.30 23.62
CA SER A 28 35.53 0.70 24.63
C SER A 28 34.97 2.11 24.67
N GLY A 29 33.65 2.15 24.89
CA GLY A 29 33.05 3.04 25.88
C GLY A 29 32.11 4.12 25.38
N GLY A 30 30.84 4.01 25.74
CA GLY A 30 29.93 5.15 25.75
C GLY A 30 28.51 4.78 25.36
N GLU A 31 27.75 4.33 26.37
CA GLU A 31 26.27 4.32 26.33
C GLU A 31 25.75 5.70 25.98
N PHE A 32 24.77 5.77 25.11
CA PHE A 32 23.50 6.50 25.33
C PHE A 32 22.54 6.12 24.21
N GLY A 33 21.41 5.54 24.64
CA GLY A 33 20.35 5.11 23.79
C GLY A 33 19.66 6.25 23.05
N ALA A 34 19.41 6.01 21.82
CA ALA A 34 18.28 6.53 21.08
C ALA A 34 17.76 5.35 20.28
N ASN A 35 16.62 4.83 20.68
CA ASN A 35 15.86 3.89 19.90
C ASN A 35 15.34 4.62 18.66
N ASP A 36 16.17 4.77 17.67
CA ASP A 36 15.73 4.89 16.30
C ASP A 36 15.42 3.46 15.84
N GLU A 37 14.20 3.01 16.11
CA GLU A 37 13.61 1.96 15.31
C GLU A 37 13.51 2.50 13.88
N VAL A 38 14.61 2.43 13.17
CA VAL A 38 14.62 2.48 11.73
C VAL A 38 13.83 1.26 11.30
N MET A 39 12.52 1.49 11.03
CA MET A 39 11.71 0.52 10.31
C MET A 39 12.48 0.19 9.03
N GLU A 40 13.15 -0.97 9.03
CA GLU A 40 13.60 -1.59 7.80
C GLU A 40 12.37 -1.75 6.92
N LYS A 41 12.24 -0.84 5.99
CA LYS A 41 11.25 -0.91 4.92
C LYS A 41 11.58 -2.18 4.15
N SER A 42 10.86 -3.26 4.42
CA SER A 42 11.06 -4.53 3.75
C SER A 42 10.96 -4.29 2.24
N ALA A 43 12.10 -4.41 1.56
CA ALA A 43 12.20 -4.17 0.12
C ALA A 43 11.26 -5.13 -0.61
N GLY A 44 10.16 -4.60 -1.14
CA GLY A 44 9.28 -5.31 -2.06
C GLY A 44 7.85 -5.59 -1.60
N ARG A 45 7.44 -5.30 -0.34
CA ARG A 45 6.04 -5.45 0.06
C ARG A 45 5.20 -4.25 -0.36
N LYS A 46 3.98 -4.52 -0.82
CA LYS A 46 3.03 -3.47 -1.18
C LYS A 46 2.38 -2.88 0.06
N THR A 47 2.18 -1.58 0.07
CA THR A 47 1.58 -0.83 1.18
C THR A 47 0.10 -0.61 0.94
N ILE A 48 -0.74 -1.09 1.85
CA ILE A 48 -2.19 -0.89 1.83
C ILE A 48 -2.58 0.05 2.97
N LEU A 49 -3.27 1.14 2.62
CA LEU A 49 -3.91 2.01 3.59
C LEU A 49 -5.34 1.51 3.85
N ILE A 50 -5.68 1.32 5.12
CA ILE A 50 -7.02 0.89 5.56
C ILE A 50 -7.66 2.07 6.30
N ALA A 51 -8.69 2.67 5.70
CA ALA A 51 -9.51 3.71 6.32
C ALA A 51 -10.78 3.08 6.90
N GLU A 52 -10.82 2.94 8.20
CA GLU A 52 -11.89 2.29 8.97
C GLU A 52 -11.92 2.86 10.38
N ASP A 53 -13.05 3.36 10.84
CA ASP A 53 -13.22 3.98 12.16
C ASP A 53 -13.51 2.95 13.27
N ILE A 54 -14.03 1.77 12.90
CA ILE A 54 -14.36 0.72 13.86
C ILE A 54 -13.16 -0.21 14.01
N GLN A 55 -12.53 -0.18 15.20
CA GLN A 55 -11.32 -0.94 15.50
C GLN A 55 -11.45 -2.45 15.23
N SER A 56 -12.60 -3.06 15.51
CA SER A 56 -12.83 -4.50 15.26
C SER A 56 -12.84 -4.84 13.77
N ASN A 57 -13.38 -3.96 12.92
CA ASN A 57 -13.36 -4.13 11.48
C ASN A 57 -11.93 -3.98 10.93
N TYR A 58 -11.20 -2.96 11.39
CA TYR A 58 -9.79 -2.80 11.06
C TYR A 58 -8.98 -4.05 11.46
N GLN A 59 -9.16 -4.57 12.68
CA GLN A 59 -8.46 -5.77 13.14
C GLN A 59 -8.75 -6.99 12.28
N LEU A 60 -10.01 -7.18 11.84
CA LEU A 60 -10.38 -8.26 10.95
C LEU A 60 -9.61 -8.16 9.61
N VAL A 61 -9.63 -7.00 8.98
CA VAL A 61 -8.96 -6.77 7.69
C VAL A 61 -7.44 -6.89 7.85
N SER A 62 -6.87 -6.28 8.89
CA SER A 62 -5.43 -6.33 9.14
C SER A 62 -4.94 -7.76 9.42
N THR A 63 -5.71 -8.58 10.13
CA THR A 63 -5.37 -9.99 10.37
C THR A 63 -5.31 -10.80 9.08
N ILE A 64 -6.16 -10.48 8.10
CA ILE A 64 -6.14 -11.15 6.79
C ILE A 64 -4.92 -10.72 5.96
N LEU A 65 -4.49 -9.47 6.07
CA LEU A 65 -3.54 -8.85 5.14
C LEU A 65 -2.11 -8.71 5.66
N LYS A 66 -1.88 -8.65 6.97
CA LYS A 66 -0.58 -8.34 7.60
C LYS A 66 0.57 -9.25 7.19
N ASP A 67 0.28 -10.50 6.85
CA ASP A 67 1.31 -11.47 6.45
C ASP A 67 1.82 -11.25 5.01
N HIS A 68 1.07 -10.48 4.22
CA HIS A 68 1.33 -10.28 2.79
C HIS A 68 1.67 -8.83 2.41
N TYR A 69 1.21 -7.86 3.19
CA TYR A 69 1.28 -6.42 2.88
C TYR A 69 1.74 -5.61 4.08
N ASP A 70 2.35 -4.46 3.82
CA ASP A 70 2.57 -3.43 4.82
C ASP A 70 1.27 -2.64 4.99
N LEU A 71 0.85 -2.43 6.24
CA LEU A 71 -0.46 -1.84 6.52
C LEU A 71 -0.33 -0.49 7.20
N LEU A 72 -1.08 0.48 6.69
CA LEU A 72 -1.31 1.77 7.32
C LEU A 72 -2.77 1.86 7.75
N HIS A 73 -3.05 2.55 8.84
CA HIS A 73 -4.40 2.74 9.38
C HIS A 73 -4.78 4.21 9.43
N ALA A 74 -5.99 4.51 8.97
CA ALA A 74 -6.64 5.80 9.13
C ALA A 74 -7.99 5.59 9.82
N GLU A 75 -8.22 6.25 10.95
CA GLU A 75 -9.44 6.13 11.74
C GLU A 75 -10.60 7.02 11.24
N ASN A 76 -10.37 7.78 10.18
CA ASN A 76 -11.38 8.61 9.51
C ASN A 76 -10.88 9.04 8.13
N GLY A 77 -11.79 9.60 7.32
CA GLY A 77 -11.45 10.03 5.97
C GLY A 77 -10.44 11.17 5.89
N GLN A 78 -10.41 12.07 6.87
CA GLN A 78 -9.44 13.16 6.92
C GLN A 78 -8.01 12.60 7.07
N LYS A 79 -7.80 11.68 8.00
CA LYS A 79 -6.51 10.99 8.15
C LYS A 79 -6.13 10.15 6.93
N ALA A 80 -7.10 9.53 6.28
CA ALA A 80 -6.85 8.81 5.03
C ALA A 80 -6.30 9.73 3.93
N VAL A 81 -6.86 10.93 3.78
CA VAL A 81 -6.36 11.95 2.84
C VAL A 81 -4.93 12.40 3.20
N GLU A 82 -4.66 12.65 4.47
CA GLU A 82 -3.35 13.09 4.98
C GLU A 82 -2.28 12.04 4.74
N ILE A 83 -2.55 10.76 5.06
CA ILE A 83 -1.63 9.65 4.84
C ILE A 83 -1.40 9.43 3.35
N ALA A 84 -2.45 9.40 2.53
CA ALA A 84 -2.33 9.24 1.09
C ALA A 84 -1.54 10.36 0.40
N ARG A 85 -1.45 11.54 1.03
CA ARG A 85 -0.67 12.69 0.55
C ARG A 85 0.80 12.62 0.98
N SER A 86 1.07 12.13 2.18
CA SER A 86 2.39 12.19 2.81
C SER A 86 3.20 10.91 2.69
N GLN A 87 2.55 9.78 2.43
CA GLN A 87 3.19 8.47 2.38
C GLN A 87 2.88 7.76 1.06
N HIS A 88 3.76 6.83 0.69
CA HIS A 88 3.51 5.96 -0.46
C HIS A 88 2.46 4.91 -0.09
N VAL A 89 1.41 4.84 -0.89
CA VAL A 89 0.32 3.86 -0.75
C VAL A 89 0.08 3.22 -2.11
N ASP A 90 0.11 1.91 -2.17
CA ASP A 90 -0.16 1.14 -3.39
C ASP A 90 -1.65 0.89 -3.61
N LEU A 91 -2.44 0.80 -2.52
CA LEU A 91 -3.89 0.62 -2.57
C LEU A 91 -4.55 1.15 -1.30
N LEU A 92 -5.75 1.70 -1.44
CA LEU A 92 -6.57 2.19 -0.34
C LEU A 92 -7.86 1.38 -0.22
N LEU A 93 -8.08 0.80 0.95
CA LEU A 93 -9.37 0.27 1.39
C LEU A 93 -10.10 1.37 2.15
N MET A 94 -11.23 1.85 1.64
CA MET A 94 -11.93 3.03 2.14
C MET A 94 -13.33 2.67 2.61
N ASP A 95 -13.59 2.74 3.91
CA ASP A 95 -14.97 2.71 4.41
C ASP A 95 -15.74 3.95 3.93
N MET A 96 -16.93 3.72 3.43
CA MET A 96 -17.77 4.81 2.95
C MET A 96 -18.42 5.63 4.08
N LYS A 97 -18.59 5.02 5.27
CA LYS A 97 -19.25 5.67 6.41
C LYS A 97 -18.28 5.82 7.57
N MET A 98 -17.68 6.98 7.68
CA MET A 98 -16.75 7.34 8.76
C MET A 98 -17.07 8.72 9.31
N PRO A 99 -16.73 8.99 10.59
CA PRO A 99 -16.86 10.33 11.18
C PRO A 99 -15.86 11.32 10.57
N VAL A 100 -16.03 12.59 10.84
CA VAL A 100 -15.20 13.73 10.41
C VAL A 100 -15.27 13.95 8.90
N LEU A 101 -14.82 13.03 8.09
CA LEU A 101 -14.91 13.06 6.64
C LEU A 101 -15.31 11.66 6.13
N ASP A 102 -16.44 11.56 5.46
CA ASP A 102 -16.92 10.30 4.90
C ASP A 102 -16.05 9.83 3.71
N GLY A 103 -16.13 8.53 3.39
CA GLY A 103 -15.28 7.93 2.36
C GLY A 103 -15.50 8.49 0.96
N LEU A 104 -16.72 8.95 0.62
CA LEU A 104 -16.99 9.56 -0.69
C LEU A 104 -16.24 10.88 -0.84
N LYS A 105 -16.32 11.75 0.18
CA LYS A 105 -15.61 13.03 0.19
C LYS A 105 -14.10 12.83 0.26
N ALA A 106 -13.62 11.89 1.11
CA ALA A 106 -12.22 11.57 1.19
C ALA A 106 -11.66 11.08 -0.16
N THR A 107 -12.40 10.21 -0.86
CA THR A 107 -12.03 9.75 -2.21
C THR A 107 -11.97 10.94 -3.19
N ALA A 108 -12.95 11.81 -3.19
CA ALA A 108 -12.96 13.01 -4.05
C ALA A 108 -11.74 13.91 -3.78
N GLU A 109 -11.34 14.11 -2.51
CA GLU A 109 -10.15 14.87 -2.14
C GLU A 109 -8.88 14.18 -2.61
N ILE A 110 -8.75 12.87 -2.43
CA ILE A 110 -7.58 12.09 -2.89
C ILE A 110 -7.45 12.18 -4.40
N ARG A 111 -8.54 12.10 -5.15
CA ARG A 111 -8.52 12.18 -6.62
C ARG A 111 -8.00 13.51 -7.17
N LYS A 112 -8.05 14.59 -6.39
CA LYS A 112 -7.49 15.89 -6.81
C LYS A 112 -5.96 15.87 -6.93
N PHE A 113 -5.27 15.01 -6.17
CA PHE A 113 -3.80 14.94 -6.19
C PHE A 113 -3.25 13.56 -6.56
N ASN A 114 -4.04 12.51 -6.49
CA ASN A 114 -3.63 11.16 -6.87
C ASN A 114 -4.77 10.44 -7.64
N ALA A 115 -4.79 10.63 -8.95
CA ALA A 115 -5.80 10.04 -9.81
C ALA A 115 -5.59 8.53 -10.03
N SER A 116 -4.36 8.03 -9.87
CA SER A 116 -3.97 6.65 -10.19
C SER A 116 -4.05 5.67 -9.02
N LEU A 117 -4.11 6.17 -7.76
CA LEU A 117 -4.19 5.30 -6.58
C LEU A 117 -5.43 4.39 -6.65
N PRO A 118 -5.29 3.07 -6.64
CA PRO A 118 -6.43 2.18 -6.56
C PRO A 118 -7.19 2.37 -5.24
N ILE A 119 -8.49 2.63 -5.30
CA ILE A 119 -9.37 2.80 -4.14
C ILE A 119 -10.48 1.77 -4.22
N VAL A 120 -10.56 0.90 -3.23
CA VAL A 120 -11.61 -0.10 -3.04
C VAL A 120 -12.55 0.39 -1.94
N ALA A 121 -13.79 0.69 -2.28
CA ALA A 121 -14.81 1.11 -1.34
C ALA A 121 -15.31 -0.06 -0.49
N LEU A 122 -15.41 0.15 0.82
CA LEU A 122 -16.03 -0.78 1.77
C LEU A 122 -17.38 -0.22 2.19
N THR A 123 -18.45 -0.97 1.96
CA THR A 123 -19.81 -0.50 2.25
C THR A 123 -20.60 -1.50 3.09
N ALA A 124 -21.44 -1.01 3.99
CA ALA A 124 -22.35 -1.84 4.77
C ALA A 124 -23.57 -2.31 3.95
N HIS A 125 -23.84 -1.70 2.80
CA HIS A 125 -25.04 -1.96 2.02
C HIS A 125 -24.70 -2.31 0.56
N ALA A 126 -25.42 -3.30 0.03
CA ALA A 126 -25.28 -3.75 -1.35
C ALA A 126 -26.19 -2.98 -2.33
N PHE A 127 -26.64 -1.76 -1.97
CA PHE A 127 -27.52 -1.00 -2.85
C PHE A 127 -26.77 -0.44 -4.06
N ASP A 128 -27.39 -0.52 -5.20
CA ASP A 128 -26.84 0.01 -6.45
C ASP A 128 -26.51 1.50 -6.36
N SER A 129 -27.30 2.27 -5.58
CA SER A 129 -27.05 3.70 -5.33
C SER A 129 -25.67 3.96 -4.70
N ASP A 130 -25.29 3.18 -3.68
CA ASP A 130 -24.02 3.35 -2.96
C ASP A 130 -22.84 2.95 -3.84
N ARG A 131 -23.01 1.88 -4.61
CA ARG A 131 -22.05 1.46 -5.63
C ARG A 131 -21.84 2.54 -6.69
N ILE A 132 -22.93 3.04 -7.27
CA ILE A 132 -22.86 4.09 -8.29
C ILE A 132 -22.19 5.33 -7.73
N ALA A 133 -22.52 5.74 -6.50
CA ALA A 133 -21.89 6.88 -5.84
C ALA A 133 -20.39 6.68 -5.66
N ALA A 134 -19.94 5.50 -5.17
CA ALA A 134 -18.53 5.19 -5.00
C ALA A 134 -17.76 5.23 -6.32
N ILE A 135 -18.26 4.59 -7.36
CA ILE A 135 -17.61 4.59 -8.68
C ILE A 135 -17.58 6.01 -9.29
N LYS A 136 -18.66 6.77 -9.14
CA LYS A 136 -18.75 8.14 -9.67
C LYS A 136 -17.72 9.10 -9.05
N VAL A 137 -17.38 8.93 -7.77
CA VAL A 137 -16.34 9.74 -7.11
C VAL A 137 -14.93 9.24 -7.39
N GLY A 138 -14.78 8.09 -8.07
CA GLY A 138 -13.50 7.58 -8.53
C GLY A 138 -12.97 6.36 -7.78
N CYS A 139 -13.81 5.62 -7.05
CA CYS A 139 -13.43 4.29 -6.57
C CYS A 139 -13.29 3.33 -7.74
N ASN A 140 -12.30 2.43 -7.66
CA ASN A 140 -12.01 1.44 -8.70
C ASN A 140 -12.85 0.17 -8.53
N GLU A 141 -13.22 -0.14 -7.30
CA GLU A 141 -13.95 -1.34 -6.93
C GLU A 141 -14.79 -1.07 -5.66
N TYR A 142 -15.74 -1.94 -5.35
CA TYR A 142 -16.45 -1.88 -4.08
C TYR A 142 -16.64 -3.28 -3.51
N LEU A 143 -16.60 -3.40 -2.19
CA LEU A 143 -16.84 -4.63 -1.43
C LEU A 143 -17.88 -4.36 -0.36
N VAL A 144 -18.79 -5.31 -0.21
CA VAL A 144 -19.87 -5.25 0.80
C VAL A 144 -19.40 -5.94 2.07
N LYS A 145 -19.61 -5.29 3.23
CA LYS A 145 -19.38 -5.87 4.54
C LYS A 145 -20.50 -6.87 4.90
N PRO A 146 -20.25 -7.99 5.57
CA PRO A 146 -18.95 -8.40 6.14
C PRO A 146 -17.96 -8.85 5.06
N LEU A 147 -16.67 -8.48 5.24
CA LEU A 147 -15.63 -8.77 4.26
C LEU A 147 -15.24 -10.24 4.29
N GLU A 148 -15.44 -10.92 3.21
CA GLU A 148 -14.97 -12.29 3.00
C GLU A 148 -13.52 -12.28 2.51
N LYS A 149 -12.66 -13.07 3.17
CA LYS A 149 -11.23 -13.16 2.81
C LYS A 149 -10.99 -13.37 1.31
N MET A 150 -11.73 -14.29 0.70
CA MET A 150 -11.58 -14.61 -0.73
C MET A 150 -11.90 -13.41 -1.63
N LYS A 151 -13.01 -12.73 -1.38
CA LYS A 151 -13.43 -11.57 -2.16
C LYS A 151 -12.43 -10.41 -2.02
N LEU A 152 -11.97 -10.17 -0.79
CA LEU A 152 -10.95 -9.17 -0.50
C LEU A 152 -9.65 -9.47 -1.26
N MET A 153 -9.13 -10.69 -1.17
CA MET A 153 -7.89 -11.08 -1.84
C MET A 153 -7.99 -11.03 -3.37
N VAL A 154 -9.15 -11.38 -3.94
CA VAL A 154 -9.39 -11.26 -5.39
C VAL A 154 -9.37 -9.79 -5.83
N ALA A 155 -10.05 -8.92 -5.08
CA ALA A 155 -10.04 -7.48 -5.39
C ALA A 155 -8.63 -6.88 -5.30
N LEU A 156 -7.85 -7.23 -4.28
CA LEU A 156 -6.47 -6.74 -4.12
C LEU A 156 -5.56 -7.19 -5.27
N LYS A 157 -5.59 -8.47 -5.64
CA LYS A 157 -4.77 -9.02 -6.74
C LYS A 157 -5.03 -8.38 -8.10
N LYS A 158 -6.17 -7.75 -8.28
CA LYS A 158 -6.52 -7.03 -9.52
C LYS A 158 -5.75 -5.73 -9.67
N TYR A 159 -5.31 -5.13 -8.56
CA TYR A 159 -4.72 -3.79 -8.53
C TYR A 159 -3.27 -3.76 -8.02
N LEU A 160 -2.80 -4.83 -7.38
CA LEU A 160 -1.45 -4.98 -6.82
C LEU A 160 -0.60 -6.03 -7.58
#